data_fe9fc31dab6acc6c9bded42288402a0a
#
_entry.id   fe9fc31dab6acc6c9bded42288402a0a
#
_cell.length_a   1.000
_cell.length_b   1.000
_cell.length_c   1.000
_cell.angle_alpha   90.00
_cell.angle_beta   90.00
_cell.angle_gamma   90.00
#
_symmetry.space_group_name_H-M   'P 1'
#
loop_
_entity.id
_entity.type
_entity.pdbx_description
1 polymer ?
#
loop_
_entity_poly.entity_id
_entity_poly.type
_entity_poly.pdbx_seq_one_letter_code
_entity_poly.pdbx_strand_id
1 'polypeptide(L)'
;TAAAALSSFDLPVGDYRFMTFNLDTTELKYDDLYRFIARGDTDMGMDEIYVEYRSYDKEEPGLRETLPDWQDYNPYSGYIQPNMRSVLLDTVAAPVSVGRHLSCHFRPVPMTQNIDLYFNIQKKEGAAPFIVDSVMGEISGLPYRIRLVTGDLDISKTYKMMFRMDCVDASGAHIDDTYSASSVRCHGNINVPGLVPGRSADVTTGPGIMQVIIYVHTTNPADPAETLVKKLQGKINLYNTLRDARLIDYTDDMSFVRRTASHGVLNIKANLIIDGETIIENPDNDWGIDSWISCSDIVVDI
;
A
#
# COMPACT_ATOMS: atom_id res chain seq x y z
N THR A 1 -19.05 -21.12 0.54
CA THR A 1 -20.41 -20.58 0.45
C THR A 1 -20.82 -20.09 1.82
N ALA A 2 -20.71 -18.78 2.06
CA ALA A 2 -21.24 -18.16 3.26
C ALA A 2 -22.77 -18.31 3.22
N ALA A 3 -23.33 -18.87 4.30
CA ALA A 3 -24.76 -18.92 4.47
C ALA A 3 -25.28 -17.47 4.51
N ALA A 4 -26.16 -17.10 3.59
CA ALA A 4 -26.82 -15.82 3.63
C ALA A 4 -27.67 -15.78 4.90
N ALA A 5 -27.35 -14.89 5.83
CA ALA A 5 -28.21 -14.62 6.97
C ALA A 5 -29.44 -13.87 6.44
N LEU A 6 -30.58 -14.54 6.44
CA LEU A 6 -31.86 -13.90 6.17
C LEU A 6 -32.33 -13.19 7.43
N SER A 7 -32.29 -11.86 7.40
CA SER A 7 -32.92 -11.03 8.44
C SER A 7 -34.17 -10.39 7.85
N SER A 8 -35.28 -10.43 8.57
CA SER A 8 -36.50 -9.72 8.22
C SER A 8 -36.87 -8.75 9.34
N PHE A 9 -37.28 -7.55 8.98
CA PHE A 9 -37.72 -6.54 9.91
C PHE A 9 -38.76 -5.65 9.26
N ASP A 10 -39.64 -5.07 10.05
CA ASP A 10 -40.70 -4.18 9.59
C ASP A 10 -40.15 -2.75 9.54
N LEU A 11 -40.43 -2.07 8.42
CA LEU A 11 -40.06 -0.68 8.23
C LEU A 11 -41.32 0.17 7.92
N PRO A 12 -41.37 1.41 8.40
CA PRO A 12 -42.35 2.38 7.93
C PRO A 12 -42.29 2.58 6.41
N VAL A 13 -43.34 3.09 5.84
CA VAL A 13 -43.35 3.48 4.41
C VAL A 13 -42.37 4.63 4.19
N GLY A 14 -41.56 4.53 3.15
CA GLY A 14 -40.57 5.56 2.83
C GLY A 14 -39.48 5.08 1.88
N ASP A 15 -38.59 5.99 1.53
CA ASP A 15 -37.42 5.69 0.72
C ASP A 15 -36.26 5.39 1.66
N TYR A 16 -35.61 4.24 1.44
CA TYR A 16 -34.52 3.75 2.28
C TYR A 16 -33.30 3.48 1.45
N ARG A 17 -32.15 3.66 2.11
CA ARG A 17 -30.87 3.16 1.65
C ARG A 17 -30.40 2.09 2.63
N PHE A 18 -30.23 0.88 2.13
CA PHE A 18 -29.71 -0.25 2.88
C PHE A 18 -28.23 -0.40 2.58
N MET A 19 -27.42 -0.66 3.59
CA MET A 19 -25.99 -0.83 3.47
C MET A 19 -25.56 -2.10 4.20
N THR A 20 -24.69 -2.86 3.58
CA THR A 20 -24.01 -4.00 4.21
C THR A 20 -22.52 -3.81 4.13
N PHE A 21 -21.82 -4.14 5.20
CA PHE A 21 -20.37 -4.08 5.29
C PHE A 21 -19.85 -5.11 6.32
N ASN A 22 -18.58 -5.48 6.20
CA ASN A 22 -17.93 -6.29 7.22
C ASN A 22 -17.45 -5.40 8.38
N LEU A 23 -17.66 -5.86 9.60
CA LEU A 23 -17.17 -5.19 10.80
C LEU A 23 -15.87 -5.84 11.25
N ASP A 24 -14.73 -5.32 10.78
CA ASP A 24 -13.41 -5.74 11.25
C ASP A 24 -12.78 -4.63 12.08
N THR A 25 -12.77 -4.82 13.40
CA THR A 25 -12.24 -3.81 14.34
C THR A 25 -10.75 -4.00 14.63
N THR A 26 -10.10 -4.99 14.06
CA THR A 26 -8.66 -5.20 14.24
C THR A 26 -7.84 -4.18 13.48
N GLU A 27 -8.24 -3.88 12.24
CA GLU A 27 -7.52 -2.95 11.34
C GLU A 27 -8.28 -1.65 11.08
N LEU A 28 -9.55 -1.57 11.50
CA LEU A 28 -10.44 -0.46 11.17
C LEU A 28 -11.08 0.13 12.44
N LYS A 29 -11.31 1.44 12.41
CA LYS A 29 -12.06 2.18 13.43
C LYS A 29 -13.38 2.66 12.83
N TYR A 30 -14.45 2.41 13.54
CA TYR A 30 -15.82 2.75 13.13
C TYR A 30 -16.44 3.82 14.07
N ASP A 31 -15.63 4.77 14.55
CA ASP A 31 -16.05 5.73 15.57
C ASP A 31 -17.23 6.59 15.13
N ASP A 32 -17.26 7.00 13.86
CA ASP A 32 -18.36 7.78 13.30
C ASP A 32 -19.65 6.95 13.22
N LEU A 33 -19.56 5.69 12.81
CA LEU A 33 -20.69 4.78 12.77
C LEU A 33 -21.27 4.55 14.18
N TYR A 34 -20.40 4.32 15.17
CA TYR A 34 -20.86 4.12 16.55
C TYR A 34 -21.50 5.39 17.13
N ARG A 35 -20.95 6.58 16.81
CA ARG A 35 -21.58 7.85 17.19
C ARG A 35 -22.94 8.02 16.54
N PHE A 36 -23.06 7.76 15.25
CA PHE A 36 -24.32 7.82 14.51
C PHE A 36 -25.37 6.89 15.12
N ILE A 37 -25.02 5.63 15.39
CA ILE A 37 -25.95 4.64 15.99
C ILE A 37 -26.33 5.01 17.42
N ALA A 38 -25.35 5.38 18.26
CA ALA A 38 -25.55 5.59 19.70
C ALA A 38 -26.33 6.88 20.02
N ARG A 39 -26.18 7.92 19.21
CA ARG A 39 -26.78 9.23 19.50
C ARG A 39 -28.11 9.43 18.79
N GLY A 40 -28.46 8.59 17.80
CA GLY A 40 -29.56 8.88 16.91
C GLY A 40 -29.37 10.24 16.26
N ASP A 41 -28.11 10.57 15.94
CA ASP A 41 -27.69 11.91 15.55
C ASP A 41 -28.32 12.27 14.21
N THR A 42 -29.34 13.09 14.27
CA THR A 42 -30.06 13.59 13.10
C THR A 42 -29.25 14.63 12.34
N ASP A 43 -28.15 15.10 12.94
CA ASP A 43 -27.31 16.17 12.39
C ASP A 43 -26.17 15.61 11.53
N MET A 44 -25.80 14.31 11.67
CA MET A 44 -24.82 13.65 10.83
C MET A 44 -25.51 12.90 9.67
N GLY A 45 -25.24 13.30 8.44
CA GLY A 45 -25.68 12.57 7.26
C GLY A 45 -24.96 11.22 7.12
N MET A 46 -25.62 10.20 6.55
CA MET A 46 -24.97 8.91 6.26
C MET A 46 -23.70 9.09 5.41
N ASP A 47 -23.65 10.12 4.59
CA ASP A 47 -22.52 10.44 3.71
C ASP A 47 -21.29 10.99 4.49
N GLU A 48 -21.45 11.26 5.78
CA GLU A 48 -20.36 11.73 6.67
C GLU A 48 -19.78 10.63 7.55
N ILE A 49 -20.25 9.39 7.40
CA ILE A 49 -19.73 8.25 8.13
C ILE A 49 -18.48 7.74 7.46
N TYR A 50 -17.36 7.78 8.20
CA TYR A 50 -16.08 7.29 7.76
C TYR A 50 -15.67 6.03 8.52
N VAL A 51 -14.91 5.20 7.85
CA VAL A 51 -14.11 4.12 8.44
C VAL A 51 -12.66 4.50 8.32
N GLU A 52 -11.96 4.58 9.44
CA GLU A 52 -10.55 4.95 9.50
C GLU A 52 -9.68 3.71 9.60
N TYR A 53 -8.58 3.68 8.86
CA TYR A 53 -7.57 2.64 8.99
C TYR A 53 -6.75 2.87 10.26
N ARG A 54 -6.53 1.80 11.04
CA ARG A 54 -5.66 1.89 12.21
C ARG A 54 -4.23 2.14 11.77
N SER A 55 -3.63 3.19 12.29
CA SER A 55 -2.19 3.40 12.18
C SER A 55 -1.50 2.75 13.37
N TYR A 56 -0.31 2.25 13.12
CA TYR A 56 0.54 1.73 14.18
C TYR A 56 1.35 2.85 14.76
N ASP A 57 1.29 2.97 16.07
CA ASP A 57 2.13 3.85 16.85
C ASP A 57 3.38 3.11 17.31
N LYS A 58 4.41 3.88 17.68
CA LYS A 58 5.72 3.41 18.12
C LYS A 58 5.66 2.34 19.23
N GLU A 59 4.55 2.27 19.96
CA GLU A 59 4.36 1.42 21.13
C GLU A 59 3.60 0.13 20.85
N GLU A 60 3.07 -0.05 19.62
CA GLU A 60 2.32 -1.27 19.29
C GLU A 60 3.27 -2.47 19.14
N PRO A 61 3.14 -3.50 20.01
CA PRO A 61 3.93 -4.71 19.91
C PRO A 61 3.54 -5.51 18.66
N GLY A 62 4.51 -6.20 18.06
CA GLY A 62 4.31 -7.11 16.93
C GLY A 62 4.79 -6.58 15.59
N LEU A 63 4.74 -5.28 15.32
CA LEU A 63 5.28 -4.72 14.09
C LEU A 63 6.82 -4.73 14.09
N ARG A 64 7.42 -4.47 15.25
CA ARG A 64 8.87 -4.52 15.46
C ARG A 64 9.48 -5.89 15.20
N GLU A 65 8.74 -6.96 15.53
CA GLU A 65 9.23 -8.33 15.40
C GLU A 65 9.22 -8.81 13.95
N THR A 66 8.31 -8.27 13.13
CA THR A 66 8.18 -8.65 11.72
C THR A 66 9.08 -7.83 10.80
N LEU A 67 9.52 -6.64 11.25
CA LEU A 67 10.30 -5.70 10.45
C LEU A 67 11.40 -5.05 11.33
N PRO A 68 12.50 -5.77 11.63
CA PRO A 68 13.55 -5.32 12.56
C PRO A 68 14.14 -3.95 12.21
N ASP A 69 14.13 -3.55 10.94
CA ASP A 69 14.67 -2.27 10.48
C ASP A 69 13.79 -1.06 10.72
N TRP A 70 12.58 -1.28 11.22
CA TRP A 70 11.71 -0.15 11.61
C TRP A 70 12.30 0.74 12.68
N GLN A 71 13.29 0.26 13.41
CA GLN A 71 13.96 1.05 14.46
C GLN A 71 14.67 2.28 13.88
N ASP A 72 15.11 2.18 12.63
CA ASP A 72 15.83 3.26 11.94
C ASP A 72 14.87 4.27 11.30
N TYR A 73 13.61 3.88 11.12
CA TYR A 73 12.56 4.71 10.53
C TYR A 73 11.59 5.20 11.60
N ASN A 74 12.03 6.06 12.46
CA ASN A 74 11.13 6.71 13.38
C ASN A 74 10.40 7.85 12.62
N PRO A 75 9.08 7.89 12.52
CA PRO A 75 8.07 7.47 13.49
C PRO A 75 7.14 6.38 12.95
N TYR A 76 6.79 5.43 13.76
CA TYR A 76 5.77 4.43 13.47
C TYR A 76 4.35 5.02 13.36
N SER A 77 4.13 6.24 13.80
CA SER A 77 2.87 6.93 13.60
C SER A 77 2.66 7.22 12.10
N GLY A 78 1.51 6.82 11.59
CA GLY A 78 1.17 7.01 10.19
C GLY A 78 1.51 5.82 9.29
N TYR A 79 1.83 4.66 9.86
CA TYR A 79 1.93 3.40 9.13
C TYR A 79 0.67 2.56 9.32
N ILE A 80 0.29 1.84 8.28
CA ILE A 80 -0.77 0.84 8.29
C ILE A 80 -0.17 -0.54 8.01
N GLN A 81 -0.88 -1.60 8.45
CA GLN A 81 -0.43 -2.97 8.24
C GLN A 81 -0.34 -3.34 6.76
N PRO A 82 0.71 -4.09 6.36
CA PRO A 82 0.73 -4.70 5.04
C PRO A 82 -0.39 -5.75 4.92
N ASN A 83 -0.90 -5.92 3.69
CA ASN A 83 -1.96 -6.88 3.37
C ASN A 83 -3.25 -6.70 4.17
N MET A 84 -3.69 -5.46 4.26
CA MET A 84 -4.93 -5.08 4.94
C MET A 84 -6.12 -5.92 4.48
N ARG A 85 -7.00 -6.22 5.42
CA ARG A 85 -8.31 -6.76 5.09
C ARG A 85 -9.17 -5.71 4.40
N SER A 86 -9.84 -6.13 3.34
CA SER A 86 -10.75 -5.24 2.63
C SER A 86 -11.97 -4.90 3.47
N VAL A 87 -12.35 -3.63 3.46
CA VAL A 87 -13.74 -3.26 3.76
C VAL A 87 -14.58 -3.79 2.60
N LEU A 88 -15.52 -4.69 2.89
CA LEU A 88 -16.52 -5.15 1.94
C LEU A 88 -17.75 -4.26 2.08
N LEU A 89 -18.21 -3.68 1.01
CA LEU A 89 -19.33 -2.75 1.03
C LEU A 89 -20.28 -2.99 -0.15
N ASP A 90 -21.57 -2.89 0.12
CA ASP A 90 -22.61 -2.73 -0.90
C ASP A 90 -23.77 -1.89 -0.36
N THR A 91 -24.39 -1.13 -1.23
CA THR A 91 -25.52 -0.27 -0.90
C THR A 91 -26.65 -0.47 -1.91
N VAL A 92 -27.89 -0.57 -1.39
CA VAL A 92 -29.10 -0.70 -2.19
C VAL A 92 -30.09 0.38 -1.75
N ALA A 93 -30.57 1.17 -2.68
CA ALA A 93 -31.66 2.11 -2.44
C ALA A 93 -32.99 1.49 -2.93
N ALA A 94 -34.00 1.50 -2.06
CA ALA A 94 -35.29 0.95 -2.43
C ALA A 94 -36.44 1.58 -1.62
N PRO A 95 -37.63 1.82 -2.26
CA PRO A 95 -38.81 2.29 -1.56
C PRO A 95 -39.51 1.16 -0.80
N VAL A 96 -39.91 1.44 0.43
CA VAL A 96 -40.76 0.57 1.24
C VAL A 96 -42.23 1.01 1.09
N SER A 97 -43.11 0.11 0.66
CA SER A 97 -44.53 0.37 0.44
C SER A 97 -45.39 -0.48 1.37
N VAL A 98 -46.59 0.01 1.69
CA VAL A 98 -47.55 -0.68 2.55
C VAL A 98 -47.87 -2.09 2.03
N GLY A 99 -47.77 -3.08 2.91
CA GLY A 99 -48.19 -4.45 2.65
C GLY A 99 -47.43 -5.17 1.56
N ARG A 100 -46.24 -4.67 1.19
CA ARG A 100 -45.35 -5.32 0.23
C ARG A 100 -44.08 -5.83 0.88
N HIS A 101 -43.72 -7.06 0.53
CA HIS A 101 -42.41 -7.59 0.84
C HIS A 101 -41.36 -6.96 -0.10
N LEU A 102 -40.29 -6.37 0.49
CA LEU A 102 -39.13 -5.94 -0.23
C LEU A 102 -37.99 -6.94 0.05
N SER A 103 -37.37 -7.45 -1.01
CA SER A 103 -36.20 -8.31 -0.92
C SER A 103 -34.98 -7.54 -1.46
N CYS A 104 -34.00 -7.29 -0.62
CA CYS A 104 -32.75 -6.65 -1.01
C CYS A 104 -31.66 -7.72 -1.14
N HIS A 105 -30.97 -7.72 -2.27
CA HIS A 105 -29.83 -8.60 -2.52
C HIS A 105 -28.55 -7.79 -2.54
N PHE A 106 -27.64 -8.12 -1.65
CA PHE A 106 -26.34 -7.46 -1.54
C PHE A 106 -25.23 -8.30 -2.18
N ARG A 107 -24.32 -7.62 -2.86
CA ARG A 107 -23.11 -8.18 -3.45
C ARG A 107 -21.89 -7.36 -3.02
N PRO A 108 -21.48 -7.45 -1.76
CA PRO A 108 -20.40 -6.64 -1.24
C PRO A 108 -19.10 -6.81 -2.05
N VAL A 109 -18.52 -5.69 -2.42
CA VAL A 109 -17.25 -5.65 -3.16
C VAL A 109 -16.14 -5.11 -2.27
N PRO A 110 -14.89 -5.56 -2.47
CA PRO A 110 -13.75 -5.04 -1.72
C PRO A 110 -13.53 -3.56 -1.97
N MET A 111 -13.30 -2.81 -0.90
CA MET A 111 -12.95 -1.39 -0.94
C MET A 111 -11.43 -1.17 -0.89
N THR A 112 -10.66 -2.14 -1.33
CA THR A 112 -9.21 -2.08 -1.48
C THR A 112 -8.81 -2.40 -2.91
N GLN A 113 -7.56 -2.02 -3.24
CA GLN A 113 -6.89 -2.40 -4.48
C GLN A 113 -5.76 -3.36 -4.17
N ASN A 114 -5.66 -4.44 -4.92
CA ASN A 114 -4.49 -5.30 -4.94
C ASN A 114 -3.52 -4.77 -6.00
N ILE A 115 -2.31 -4.42 -5.60
CA ILE A 115 -1.32 -3.79 -6.47
C ILE A 115 -0.07 -4.65 -6.50
N ASP A 116 0.31 -5.07 -7.68
CA ASP A 116 1.61 -5.70 -7.97
C ASP A 116 2.62 -4.62 -8.35
N LEU A 117 3.73 -4.57 -7.62
CA LEU A 117 4.84 -3.66 -7.87
C LEU A 117 6.04 -4.43 -8.39
N TYR A 118 6.63 -3.94 -9.46
CA TYR A 118 7.84 -4.52 -10.04
C TYR A 118 8.90 -3.46 -10.26
N PHE A 119 10.15 -3.76 -9.92
CA PHE A 119 11.32 -3.01 -10.35
C PHE A 119 12.53 -3.94 -10.52
N ASN A 120 13.60 -3.44 -11.14
CA ASN A 120 14.79 -4.21 -11.36
C ASN A 120 15.97 -3.63 -10.57
N ILE A 121 16.71 -4.53 -9.93
CA ILE A 121 18.04 -4.26 -9.41
C ILE A 121 19.05 -4.74 -10.45
N GLN A 122 19.88 -3.84 -10.96
CA GLN A 122 20.94 -4.16 -11.89
C GLN A 122 22.28 -4.13 -11.16
N LYS A 123 23.06 -5.20 -11.28
CA LYS A 123 24.41 -5.22 -10.76
C LYS A 123 25.33 -4.45 -11.71
N LYS A 124 26.15 -3.58 -11.16
CA LYS A 124 27.14 -2.82 -11.94
C LYS A 124 28.11 -3.76 -12.63
N GLU A 125 28.40 -3.53 -13.89
CA GLU A 125 29.39 -4.30 -14.62
C GLU A 125 30.77 -4.16 -13.97
N GLY A 126 31.44 -5.30 -13.75
CA GLY A 126 32.74 -5.34 -13.07
C GLY A 126 32.70 -5.21 -11.55
N ALA A 127 31.53 -5.10 -10.93
CA ALA A 127 31.41 -5.17 -9.48
C ALA A 127 31.83 -6.56 -8.94
N ALA A 128 32.35 -6.59 -7.69
CA ALA A 128 32.56 -7.86 -7.01
C ALA A 128 31.24 -8.63 -6.89
N PRO A 129 31.25 -9.96 -6.97
CA PRO A 129 30.04 -10.73 -6.82
C PRO A 129 29.39 -10.55 -5.45
N PHE A 130 28.05 -10.42 -5.41
CA PHE A 130 27.26 -10.33 -4.20
C PHE A 130 25.90 -10.97 -4.40
N ILE A 131 25.24 -11.31 -3.29
CA ILE A 131 23.88 -11.83 -3.26
C ILE A 131 22.93 -10.73 -2.75
N VAL A 132 21.75 -10.63 -3.36
CA VAL A 132 20.65 -9.85 -2.82
C VAL A 132 19.83 -10.78 -1.94
N ASP A 133 19.90 -10.60 -0.61
CA ASP A 133 19.26 -11.47 0.38
C ASP A 133 17.78 -11.17 0.55
N SER A 134 17.47 -9.90 0.72
CA SER A 134 16.08 -9.49 0.92
C SER A 134 15.86 -8.06 0.44
N VAL A 135 14.64 -7.80 0.05
CA VAL A 135 14.19 -6.49 -0.40
C VAL A 135 12.92 -6.12 0.33
N MET A 136 12.88 -4.91 0.84
CA MET A 136 11.69 -4.34 1.48
C MET A 136 11.30 -3.04 0.80
N GLY A 137 10.01 -2.82 0.66
CA GLY A 137 9.45 -1.56 0.18
C GLY A 137 8.76 -0.80 1.31
N GLU A 138 8.93 0.52 1.34
CA GLU A 138 8.09 1.44 2.08
C GLU A 138 7.38 2.33 1.07
N ILE A 139 6.06 2.34 1.05
CA ILE A 139 5.29 3.18 0.14
C ILE A 139 4.42 4.17 0.92
N SER A 140 4.36 5.41 0.44
CA SER A 140 3.55 6.50 1.01
C SER A 140 2.40 6.89 0.08
N GLY A 141 1.40 7.60 0.62
CA GLY A 141 0.25 8.05 -0.17
C GLY A 141 -0.97 7.15 -0.03
N LEU A 142 -1.09 6.43 1.10
CA LEU A 142 -2.24 5.61 1.40
C LEU A 142 -3.29 6.45 2.13
N PRO A 143 -4.52 6.65 1.58
CA PRO A 143 -5.59 7.37 2.27
C PRO A 143 -5.89 6.77 3.65
N TYR A 144 -6.11 7.63 4.63
CA TYR A 144 -6.25 7.16 6.02
C TYR A 144 -7.67 6.70 6.37
N ARG A 145 -8.69 7.13 5.61
CA ARG A 145 -10.08 6.74 5.84
C ARG A 145 -10.89 6.70 4.55
N ILE A 146 -11.98 5.95 4.63
CA ILE A 146 -12.94 5.77 3.54
C ILE A 146 -14.32 6.24 3.98
N ARG A 147 -15.03 6.95 3.12
CA ARG A 147 -16.45 7.27 3.31
C ARG A 147 -17.28 6.01 3.13
N LEU A 148 -17.98 5.57 4.17
CA LEU A 148 -18.57 4.25 4.20
C LEU A 148 -19.65 4.06 3.13
N VAL A 149 -20.41 5.09 2.82
CA VAL A 149 -21.55 4.99 1.86
C VAL A 149 -21.10 5.02 0.40
N THR A 150 -20.12 5.85 0.07
CA THR A 150 -19.70 6.07 -1.33
C THR A 150 -18.43 5.32 -1.71
N GLY A 151 -17.65 4.88 -0.71
CA GLY A 151 -16.35 4.30 -0.92
C GLY A 151 -15.28 5.33 -1.32
N ASP A 152 -15.56 6.62 -1.24
CA ASP A 152 -14.62 7.68 -1.54
C ASP A 152 -13.53 7.72 -0.45
N LEU A 153 -12.29 7.91 -0.88
CA LEU A 153 -11.11 7.91 -0.02
C LEU A 153 -10.71 9.34 0.32
N ASP A 154 -10.60 9.65 1.61
CA ASP A 154 -10.15 10.95 2.08
C ASP A 154 -8.62 11.06 1.99
N ILE A 155 -8.14 12.06 1.27
CA ILE A 155 -6.72 12.30 1.02
C ILE A 155 -6.15 13.48 1.83
N SER A 156 -6.91 14.02 2.76
CA SER A 156 -6.44 15.12 3.63
C SER A 156 -5.24 14.69 4.49
N LYS A 157 -5.14 13.39 4.78
CA LYS A 157 -4.03 12.74 5.45
C LYS A 157 -3.73 11.41 4.76
N THR A 158 -2.46 11.09 4.61
CA THR A 158 -2.03 9.81 4.05
C THR A 158 -1.10 9.08 5.01
N TYR A 159 -1.14 7.77 4.91
CA TYR A 159 -0.30 6.85 5.65
C TYR A 159 0.77 6.22 4.74
N LYS A 160 1.66 5.46 5.38
CA LYS A 160 2.67 4.64 4.75
C LYS A 160 2.42 3.16 5.03
N MET A 161 3.06 2.31 4.26
CA MET A 161 3.06 0.87 4.46
C MET A 161 4.45 0.32 4.16
N MET A 162 4.94 -0.58 5.00
CA MET A 162 6.10 -1.40 4.68
C MET A 162 5.65 -2.80 4.26
N PHE A 163 6.36 -3.39 3.30
CA PHE A 163 6.06 -4.72 2.78
C PHE A 163 7.34 -5.39 2.27
N ARG A 164 7.32 -6.71 2.26
CA ARG A 164 8.41 -7.50 1.67
C ARG A 164 8.25 -7.60 0.17
N MET A 165 9.38 -7.72 -0.52
CA MET A 165 9.45 -7.97 -1.95
C MET A 165 10.29 -9.21 -2.20
N ASP A 166 9.83 -10.04 -3.13
CA ASP A 166 10.53 -11.24 -3.55
C ASP A 166 11.42 -10.97 -4.74
N CYS A 167 12.58 -11.61 -4.79
CA CYS A 167 13.38 -11.70 -5.99
C CYS A 167 12.76 -12.78 -6.90
N VAL A 168 12.43 -12.40 -8.15
CA VAL A 168 11.72 -13.29 -9.06
C VAL A 168 12.41 -13.35 -10.43
N ASP A 169 12.24 -14.46 -11.12
CA ASP A 169 12.66 -14.60 -12.51
C ASP A 169 11.66 -13.99 -13.50
N ALA A 170 11.91 -14.13 -14.80
CA ALA A 170 11.03 -13.62 -15.84
C ALA A 170 9.63 -14.26 -15.85
N SER A 171 9.50 -15.46 -15.28
CA SER A 171 8.21 -16.16 -15.12
C SER A 171 7.44 -15.73 -13.86
N GLY A 172 8.09 -14.99 -12.94
CA GLY A 172 7.55 -14.61 -11.64
C GLY A 172 7.83 -15.64 -10.54
N ALA A 173 8.65 -16.66 -10.81
CA ALA A 173 9.05 -17.63 -9.80
C ALA A 173 10.16 -17.05 -8.90
N HIS A 174 10.09 -17.35 -7.61
CA HIS A 174 11.10 -16.95 -6.63
C HIS A 174 12.50 -17.44 -6.98
N ILE A 175 13.50 -16.60 -6.77
CA ILE A 175 14.92 -16.91 -6.97
C ILE A 175 15.61 -16.90 -5.61
N ASP A 176 16.12 -18.05 -5.18
CA ASP A 176 16.90 -18.18 -3.93
C ASP A 176 18.35 -17.70 -4.09
N ASP A 177 18.94 -17.88 -5.28
CA ASP A 177 20.33 -17.51 -5.56
C ASP A 177 20.42 -16.42 -6.65
N THR A 178 20.75 -15.22 -6.20
CA THR A 178 20.96 -14.06 -7.09
C THR A 178 22.44 -13.83 -7.44
N TYR A 179 23.37 -14.68 -6.99
CA TYR A 179 24.81 -14.46 -7.10
C TYR A 179 25.29 -14.26 -8.55
N SER A 180 24.86 -15.14 -9.44
CA SER A 180 25.28 -15.13 -10.84
C SER A 180 24.42 -14.20 -11.72
N ALA A 181 23.30 -13.67 -11.21
CA ALA A 181 22.42 -12.83 -11.98
C ALA A 181 23.01 -11.42 -12.17
N SER A 182 23.03 -10.91 -13.40
CA SER A 182 23.40 -9.52 -13.70
C SER A 182 22.29 -8.53 -13.37
N SER A 183 21.06 -8.99 -13.31
CA SER A 183 19.87 -8.23 -12.94
C SER A 183 18.91 -9.11 -12.16
N VAL A 184 18.30 -8.54 -11.14
CA VAL A 184 17.29 -9.19 -10.27
C VAL A 184 16.00 -8.41 -10.38
N ARG A 185 14.92 -9.08 -10.73
CA ARG A 185 13.59 -8.49 -10.72
C ARG A 185 12.97 -8.63 -9.33
N CYS A 186 12.49 -7.53 -8.77
CA CYS A 186 11.79 -7.51 -7.49
C CYS A 186 10.29 -7.39 -7.70
N HIS A 187 9.53 -8.17 -6.96
CA HIS A 187 8.07 -8.18 -6.97
C HIS A 187 7.53 -8.02 -5.56
N GLY A 188 6.67 -7.02 -5.38
CA GLY A 188 5.88 -6.84 -4.17
C GLY A 188 4.40 -6.85 -4.50
N ASN A 189 3.59 -7.51 -3.67
CA ASN A 189 2.14 -7.46 -3.77
C ASN A 189 1.60 -6.80 -2.51
N ILE A 190 0.78 -5.77 -2.68
CA ILE A 190 0.16 -5.03 -1.57
C ILE A 190 -1.34 -4.93 -1.77
N ASN A 191 -2.08 -5.01 -0.66
CA ASN A 191 -3.51 -4.73 -0.64
C ASN A 191 -3.75 -3.45 0.15
N VAL A 192 -4.24 -2.40 -0.53
CA VAL A 192 -4.30 -1.03 -0.01
C VAL A 192 -5.65 -0.38 -0.29
N PRO A 193 -6.07 0.63 0.49
CA PRO A 193 -7.31 1.36 0.20
C PRO A 193 -7.26 2.07 -1.16
N GLY A 194 -6.11 2.50 -1.55
CA GLY A 194 -5.78 3.21 -2.78
C GLY A 194 -4.39 3.80 -2.67
N LEU A 195 -3.80 4.23 -3.76
CA LEU A 195 -2.47 4.80 -3.79
C LEU A 195 -2.48 6.14 -4.52
N VAL A 196 -2.19 7.20 -3.78
CA VAL A 196 -2.25 8.59 -4.27
C VAL A 196 -0.88 9.02 -4.78
N PRO A 197 -0.77 9.54 -6.00
CA PRO A 197 0.48 10.10 -6.51
C PRO A 197 0.86 11.37 -5.73
N GLY A 198 2.14 11.73 -5.79
CA GLY A 198 2.63 13.01 -5.32
C GLY A 198 2.12 14.20 -6.15
N ARG A 199 2.60 15.39 -5.81
CA ARG A 199 2.21 16.62 -6.54
C ARG A 199 2.93 16.77 -7.87
N SER A 200 4.16 16.28 -7.96
CA SER A 200 5.00 16.31 -9.17
C SER A 200 6.07 15.25 -9.10
N ALA A 201 6.76 15.02 -10.22
CA ALA A 201 7.88 14.08 -10.29
C ALA A 201 9.14 14.54 -9.52
N ASP A 202 9.24 15.84 -9.19
CA ASP A 202 10.45 16.42 -8.58
C ASP A 202 10.47 16.35 -7.05
N VAL A 203 9.34 15.96 -6.41
CA VAL A 203 9.28 15.89 -4.95
C VAL A 203 9.96 14.63 -4.42
N THR A 204 10.65 14.77 -3.29
CA THR A 204 11.38 13.67 -2.62
C THR A 204 10.69 13.16 -1.37
N THR A 205 9.57 13.76 -1.00
CA THR A 205 8.78 13.43 0.18
C THR A 205 7.30 13.61 -0.09
N GLY A 206 6.45 12.97 0.70
CA GLY A 206 5.00 13.07 0.58
C GLY A 206 4.37 11.82 -0.05
N PRO A 207 3.13 11.93 -0.55
CA PRO A 207 2.43 10.82 -1.20
C PRO A 207 3.16 10.32 -2.45
N GLY A 208 3.03 9.03 -2.76
CA GLY A 208 3.57 8.43 -3.98
C GLY A 208 5.09 8.27 -4.01
N ILE A 209 5.75 8.36 -2.87
CA ILE A 209 7.18 8.04 -2.73
C ILE A 209 7.29 6.60 -2.27
N MET A 210 8.13 5.83 -2.96
CA MET A 210 8.53 4.50 -2.54
C MET A 210 10.01 4.52 -2.15
N GLN A 211 10.29 4.02 -0.96
CA GLN A 211 11.65 3.74 -0.50
C GLN A 211 11.88 2.24 -0.54
N VAL A 212 13.03 1.80 -1.01
CA VAL A 212 13.45 0.40 -0.96
C VAL A 212 14.65 0.25 -0.06
N ILE A 213 14.66 -0.88 0.64
CA ILE A 213 15.75 -1.32 1.50
C ILE A 213 16.20 -2.65 0.96
N ILE A 214 17.49 -2.76 0.64
CA ILE A 214 18.08 -3.94 0.04
C ILE A 214 19.18 -4.43 0.95
N TYR A 215 19.08 -5.67 1.39
CA TYR A 215 20.18 -6.35 2.06
C TYR A 215 20.96 -7.13 1.04
N VAL A 216 22.25 -6.90 1.01
CA VAL A 216 23.20 -7.62 0.18
C VAL A 216 24.28 -8.24 1.05
N HIS A 217 24.75 -9.41 0.68
CA HIS A 217 25.94 -9.96 1.31
C HIS A 217 27.04 -10.26 0.30
N THR A 218 28.27 -10.04 0.76
CA THR A 218 29.50 -10.30 0.02
C THR A 218 30.44 -11.13 0.87
N THR A 219 31.36 -11.84 0.25
CA THR A 219 32.48 -12.47 0.97
C THR A 219 33.50 -11.40 1.33
N ASN A 220 33.97 -11.40 2.57
CA ASN A 220 35.06 -10.51 2.98
C ASN A 220 36.32 -10.84 2.19
N PRO A 221 36.94 -9.89 1.45
CA PRO A 221 38.15 -10.17 0.70
C PRO A 221 39.35 -10.50 1.61
N ALA A 222 39.33 -10.04 2.86
CA ALA A 222 40.41 -10.29 3.83
C ALA A 222 40.25 -11.64 4.55
N ASP A 223 39.02 -12.12 4.70
CA ASP A 223 38.66 -13.44 5.27
C ASP A 223 37.49 -14.06 4.51
N PRO A 224 37.77 -14.98 3.58
CA PRO A 224 36.70 -15.61 2.76
C PRO A 224 35.69 -16.44 3.57
N ALA A 225 35.96 -16.71 4.84
CA ALA A 225 35.00 -17.40 5.71
C ALA A 225 34.01 -16.42 6.37
N GLU A 226 34.28 -15.14 6.29
CA GLU A 226 33.41 -14.08 6.83
C GLU A 226 32.48 -13.53 5.75
N THR A 227 31.22 -13.41 6.10
CA THR A 227 30.19 -12.80 5.24
C THR A 227 29.89 -11.40 5.73
N LEU A 228 30.03 -10.42 4.85
CA LEU A 228 29.68 -9.03 5.14
C LEU A 228 28.26 -8.75 4.63
N VAL A 229 27.40 -8.31 5.52
CA VAL A 229 26.04 -7.89 5.18
C VAL A 229 25.97 -6.38 5.12
N LYS A 230 25.42 -5.84 4.04
CA LYS A 230 25.22 -4.40 3.86
C LYS A 230 23.76 -4.09 3.60
N LYS A 231 23.34 -2.95 4.12
CA LYS A 231 22.00 -2.38 3.93
C LYS A 231 22.10 -1.19 2.99
N LEU A 232 21.44 -1.28 1.84
CA LEU A 232 21.36 -0.21 0.85
C LEU A 232 19.93 0.37 0.86
N GLN A 233 19.84 1.67 0.63
CA GLN A 233 18.54 2.36 0.61
C GLN A 233 18.42 3.26 -0.62
N GLY A 234 17.32 3.14 -1.33
CA GLY A 234 16.98 4.00 -2.46
C GLY A 234 15.55 4.53 -2.35
N LYS A 235 15.32 5.72 -2.90
CA LYS A 235 13.98 6.29 -3.04
C LYS A 235 13.63 6.52 -4.49
N ILE A 236 12.35 6.32 -4.81
CA ILE A 236 11.80 6.64 -6.13
C ILE A 236 10.48 7.38 -5.96
N ASN A 237 10.26 8.38 -6.78
CA ASN A 237 8.98 9.06 -6.89
C ASN A 237 8.14 8.36 -7.97
N LEU A 238 7.00 7.80 -7.57
CA LEU A 238 6.10 7.04 -8.45
C LEU A 238 5.07 7.92 -9.17
N TYR A 239 5.24 9.24 -9.20
CA TYR A 239 4.26 10.17 -9.77
C TYR A 239 3.83 9.79 -11.19
N ASN A 240 4.78 9.56 -12.09
CA ASN A 240 4.48 9.22 -13.48
C ASN A 240 3.87 7.81 -13.58
N THR A 241 4.45 6.82 -12.89
CA THR A 241 3.95 5.43 -12.87
C THR A 241 2.50 5.37 -12.38
N LEU A 242 2.16 6.10 -11.30
CA LEU A 242 0.81 6.13 -10.75
C LEU A 242 -0.18 6.86 -11.65
N ARG A 243 0.23 7.96 -12.27
CA ARG A 243 -0.60 8.67 -13.26
C ARG A 243 -0.92 7.82 -14.48
N ASP A 244 0.08 7.12 -15.00
CA ASP A 244 -0.09 6.25 -16.16
C ASP A 244 -0.98 5.04 -15.83
N ALA A 245 -0.86 4.49 -14.62
CA ALA A 245 -1.66 3.36 -14.16
C ALA A 245 -3.13 3.71 -13.92
N ARG A 246 -3.46 4.97 -13.68
CA ARG A 246 -4.84 5.46 -13.45
C ARG A 246 -5.63 4.62 -12.46
N LEU A 247 -5.03 4.30 -11.33
CA LEU A 247 -5.68 3.45 -10.30
C LEU A 247 -6.73 4.20 -9.49
N ILE A 248 -6.71 5.52 -9.53
CA ILE A 248 -7.65 6.40 -8.85
C ILE A 248 -8.07 7.56 -9.76
N ASP A 249 -9.27 8.09 -9.51
CA ASP A 249 -9.75 9.36 -10.04
C ASP A 249 -10.07 10.31 -8.89
N TYR A 250 -9.82 11.61 -9.10
CA TYR A 250 -10.21 12.64 -8.14
C TYR A 250 -11.70 12.95 -8.26
N THR A 251 -12.33 13.27 -7.13
CA THR A 251 -13.68 13.85 -7.13
C THR A 251 -13.64 15.29 -7.68
N ASP A 252 -14.80 15.82 -8.09
CA ASP A 252 -14.89 17.14 -8.71
C ASP A 252 -14.33 18.27 -7.82
N ASP A 253 -14.46 18.13 -6.51
CA ASP A 253 -13.93 19.07 -5.50
C ASP A 253 -12.48 18.80 -5.11
N MET A 254 -11.83 17.78 -5.70
CA MET A 254 -10.46 17.34 -5.42
C MET A 254 -10.19 16.94 -3.95
N SER A 255 -11.24 16.78 -3.14
CA SER A 255 -11.10 16.46 -1.70
C SER A 255 -10.98 14.98 -1.44
N PHE A 256 -11.47 14.17 -2.37
CA PHE A 256 -11.48 12.71 -2.29
C PHE A 256 -10.94 12.10 -3.57
N VAL A 257 -10.62 10.82 -3.48
CA VAL A 257 -10.32 9.99 -4.65
C VAL A 257 -11.19 8.76 -4.65
N ARG A 258 -11.48 8.25 -5.86
CA ARG A 258 -12.20 6.99 -6.11
C ARG A 258 -11.27 5.99 -6.76
N ARG A 259 -11.40 4.76 -6.37
CA ARG A 259 -10.72 3.67 -7.08
C ARG A 259 -11.36 3.45 -8.44
N THR A 260 -10.54 3.29 -9.45
CA THR A 260 -10.97 2.98 -10.82
C THR A 260 -10.92 1.49 -11.12
N ALA A 261 -10.10 0.74 -10.36
CA ALA A 261 -9.92 -0.69 -10.50
C ALA A 261 -9.68 -1.35 -9.14
N SER A 262 -9.98 -2.64 -9.02
CA SER A 262 -9.68 -3.46 -7.84
C SER A 262 -8.28 -4.09 -7.86
N HIS A 263 -7.63 -4.06 -9.02
CA HIS A 263 -6.28 -4.59 -9.22
C HIS A 263 -5.47 -3.66 -10.12
N GLY A 264 -4.19 -3.52 -9.83
CA GLY A 264 -3.26 -2.72 -10.60
C GLY A 264 -1.87 -3.34 -10.68
N VAL A 265 -1.14 -2.97 -11.71
CA VAL A 265 0.26 -3.38 -11.90
C VAL A 265 1.11 -2.14 -12.09
N LEU A 266 2.08 -1.94 -11.24
CA LEU A 266 3.05 -0.86 -11.30
C LEU A 266 4.40 -1.42 -11.73
N ASN A 267 4.75 -1.21 -12.98
CA ASN A 267 6.08 -1.52 -13.49
C ASN A 267 6.95 -0.26 -13.43
N ILE A 268 7.83 -0.22 -12.45
CA ILE A 268 8.78 0.87 -12.29
C ILE A 268 9.88 0.68 -13.33
N LYS A 269 9.98 1.60 -14.27
CA LYS A 269 10.87 1.49 -15.44
C LYS A 269 12.33 1.78 -15.11
N ALA A 270 12.58 2.54 -14.04
CA ALA A 270 13.92 2.86 -13.59
C ALA A 270 14.61 1.63 -12.98
N ASN A 271 15.82 1.31 -13.47
CA ASN A 271 16.66 0.28 -12.85
C ASN A 271 17.43 0.88 -11.67
N LEU A 272 17.46 0.18 -10.56
CA LEU A 272 18.33 0.50 -9.44
C LEU A 272 19.69 -0.17 -9.66
N ILE A 273 20.73 0.62 -9.91
CA ILE A 273 22.07 0.09 -10.15
C ILE A 273 22.84 0.05 -8.83
N ILE A 274 23.36 -1.13 -8.48
CA ILE A 274 24.14 -1.33 -7.24
C ILE A 274 25.46 -2.08 -7.55
N ASP A 275 26.50 -1.80 -6.78
CA ASP A 275 27.79 -2.49 -6.89
C ASP A 275 28.10 -3.41 -5.68
N GLY A 276 27.13 -3.60 -4.81
CA GLY A 276 27.26 -4.37 -3.57
C GLY A 276 27.74 -3.52 -2.38
N GLU A 277 28.20 -2.29 -2.64
CA GLU A 277 28.64 -1.34 -1.64
C GLU A 277 27.70 -0.15 -1.53
N THR A 278 27.26 0.36 -2.67
CA THR A 278 26.44 1.59 -2.80
C THR A 278 25.40 1.45 -3.89
N ILE A 279 24.39 2.33 -3.83
CA ILE A 279 23.47 2.59 -4.93
C ILE A 279 24.11 3.65 -5.82
N ILE A 280 24.18 3.34 -7.12
CA ILE A 280 24.73 4.23 -8.13
C ILE A 280 23.59 4.94 -8.80
N GLU A 281 23.62 6.27 -8.80
CA GLU A 281 22.71 7.08 -9.60
C GLU A 281 22.90 6.77 -11.09
N ASN A 282 21.81 6.44 -11.77
CA ASN A 282 21.86 6.29 -13.24
C ASN A 282 21.73 7.67 -13.88
N PRO A 283 22.81 8.23 -14.47
CA PRO A 283 22.77 9.54 -15.11
C PRO A 283 21.92 9.60 -16.39
N ASP A 284 21.54 8.44 -16.94
CA ASP A 284 20.81 8.36 -18.22
C ASP A 284 19.27 8.45 -18.08
N ASN A 285 18.75 8.83 -16.93
CA ASN A 285 17.30 9.00 -16.70
C ASN A 285 16.75 10.33 -17.25
N ASP A 286 17.09 10.69 -18.48
CA ASP A 286 16.79 12.01 -19.10
C ASP A 286 15.35 12.16 -19.64
N TRP A 287 14.40 11.27 -19.32
CA TRP A 287 13.09 11.25 -19.99
C TRP A 287 11.86 11.33 -19.08
N GLY A 288 11.91 12.01 -17.96
CA GLY A 288 10.70 12.19 -17.12
C GLY A 288 10.10 10.88 -16.61
N ILE A 289 10.88 9.83 -16.56
CA ILE A 289 10.59 8.54 -15.96
C ILE A 289 10.97 8.64 -14.48
N ASP A 290 10.22 7.98 -13.61
CA ASP A 290 10.53 7.87 -12.19
C ASP A 290 12.02 7.57 -11.98
N SER A 291 12.75 8.47 -11.34
CA SER A 291 14.18 8.35 -11.11
C SER A 291 14.44 7.96 -9.65
N TRP A 292 15.43 7.12 -9.44
CA TRP A 292 15.91 6.80 -8.10
C TRP A 292 16.67 8.01 -7.52
N ILE A 293 16.35 8.32 -6.27
CA ILE A 293 16.98 9.38 -5.52
C ILE A 293 17.98 8.72 -4.56
N SER A 294 19.24 9.11 -4.64
CA SER A 294 20.26 8.62 -3.72
C SER A 294 19.90 8.95 -2.28
N CYS A 295 19.97 7.95 -1.40
CA CYS A 295 19.92 8.14 0.04
C CYS A 295 21.30 7.82 0.61
N SER A 296 21.69 8.49 1.68
CA SER A 296 22.94 8.18 2.39
C SER A 296 22.94 6.70 2.82
N ASP A 297 23.97 5.99 2.40
CA ASP A 297 24.15 4.58 2.75
C ASP A 297 24.37 4.46 4.26
N ILE A 298 23.64 3.55 4.89
CA ILE A 298 23.89 3.17 6.28
C ILE A 298 24.59 1.82 6.22
N VAL A 299 25.87 1.80 6.54
CA VAL A 299 26.63 0.56 6.75
C VAL A 299 26.30 0.08 8.15
N VAL A 300 25.74 -1.11 8.25
CA VAL A 300 25.54 -1.79 9.53
C VAL A 300 26.60 -2.88 9.61
N ASP A 301 27.59 -2.67 10.45
CA ASP A 301 28.51 -3.74 10.87
C ASP A 301 27.72 -4.62 11.87
N ILE A 302 27.48 -5.88 11.54
CA ILE A 302 26.86 -6.87 12.43
C ILE A 302 27.94 -7.75 13.03
#